data_40e89257f9671ac9a02342c266caf9b8
#
_entry.id   40e89257f9671ac9a02342c266caf9b8
#
_cell.length_a   1.000
_cell.length_b   1.000
_cell.length_c   1.000
_cell.angle_alpha   90.00
_cell.angle_beta   90.00
_cell.angle_gamma   90.00
#
_symmetry.space_group_name_H-M   'P 1'
#
loop_
_entity.id
_entity.type
_entity.pdbx_description
1 polymer ?
#
loop_
_entity_poly.entity_id
_entity_poly.type
_entity_poly.pdbx_seq_one_letter_code
_entity_poly.pdbx_strand_id
1 'polypeptide(L)'
;MLYKDFEGRQLSSLGFGAMRLPVLDGDNAKIDQDAVNEMVDYALDHGVNYFDTAWGYHDGQSEIAMGIALNRHDRGEFMIATKFPGYDVNNMDKVEEIFEKQLEKTGMEFFDFYLIHNVCEKNIEEYLDPKFGIMDYLLKQKEAGRIRHLGFSA
;
A
#
# COMPACT_ATOMS: atom_id res chain seq x y z
N MET A 1 19.94 -11.14 3.65
CA MET A 1 18.46 -11.27 3.57
C MET A 1 18.11 -12.64 2.97
N LEU A 2 17.03 -13.27 3.45
CA LEU A 2 16.45 -14.45 2.81
C LEU A 2 15.35 -13.98 1.83
N TYR A 3 15.27 -14.60 0.67
CA TYR A 3 14.27 -14.30 -0.35
C TYR A 3 13.41 -15.52 -0.64
N LYS A 4 12.18 -15.28 -1.07
CA LYS A 4 11.26 -16.29 -1.58
C LYS A 4 10.81 -15.90 -2.98
N ASP A 5 10.71 -16.89 -3.86
CA ASP A 5 10.11 -16.64 -5.17
C ASP A 5 8.60 -16.43 -5.03
N PHE A 6 8.12 -15.37 -5.67
CA PHE A 6 6.72 -15.06 -5.83
C PHE A 6 6.46 -14.65 -7.28
N GLU A 7 5.88 -15.57 -8.03
CA GLU A 7 5.59 -15.40 -9.47
C GLU A 7 6.78 -14.88 -10.29
N GLY A 8 7.97 -15.45 -10.05
CA GLY A 8 9.21 -15.11 -10.75
C GLY A 8 9.93 -13.86 -10.21
N ARG A 9 9.47 -13.28 -9.10
CA ARG A 9 10.14 -12.17 -8.39
C ARG A 9 10.65 -12.66 -7.03
N GLN A 10 11.84 -12.21 -6.68
CA GLN A 10 12.43 -12.52 -5.38
C GLN A 10 11.94 -11.51 -4.34
N LEU A 11 11.04 -11.95 -3.44
CA LEU A 11 10.58 -11.15 -2.31
C LEU A 11 11.45 -11.40 -1.07
N SER A 12 11.86 -10.34 -0.40
CA SER A 12 12.50 -10.45 0.92
C SER A 12 11.55 -11.10 1.92
N SER A 13 12.06 -12.03 2.72
CA SER A 13 11.25 -12.69 3.76
C SER A 13 10.86 -11.75 4.90
N LEU A 14 11.50 -10.59 4.99
CA LEU A 14 11.16 -9.48 5.87
C LEU A 14 10.56 -8.35 5.02
N GLY A 15 9.39 -7.86 5.39
CA GLY A 15 8.77 -6.67 4.82
C GLY A 15 8.89 -5.46 5.75
N PHE A 16 8.83 -4.27 5.18
CA PHE A 16 8.78 -2.99 5.89
C PHE A 16 7.32 -2.53 6.01
N GLY A 17 6.79 -2.48 7.25
CA GLY A 17 5.42 -2.02 7.53
C GLY A 17 5.38 -0.55 7.96
N ALA A 18 4.59 0.26 7.26
CA ALA A 18 4.49 1.71 7.48
C ALA A 18 3.32 2.14 8.39
N MET A 19 2.80 1.24 9.22
CA MET A 19 1.72 1.56 10.16
C MET A 19 2.21 2.36 11.38
N ARG A 20 3.49 2.28 11.73
CA ARG A 20 4.09 2.94 12.89
C ARG A 20 5.41 3.59 12.52
N LEU A 21 5.35 4.57 11.62
CA LEU A 21 6.50 5.38 11.25
C LEU A 21 6.88 6.34 12.39
N PRO A 22 8.13 6.80 12.45
CA PRO A 22 8.53 7.86 13.37
C PRO A 22 7.69 9.12 13.20
N VAL A 23 7.33 9.76 14.31
CA VAL A 23 6.52 10.97 14.33
C VAL A 23 7.16 12.05 15.16
N LEU A 24 6.88 13.31 14.84
CA LEU A 24 7.31 14.48 15.57
C LEU A 24 6.29 14.84 16.66
N ASP A 25 6.77 15.24 17.82
CA ASP A 25 5.95 15.72 18.97
C ASP A 25 4.86 14.73 19.43
N GLY A 26 4.98 13.43 19.10
CA GLY A 26 3.97 12.44 19.39
C GLY A 26 2.66 12.58 18.58
N ASP A 27 2.64 13.41 17.55
CA ASP A 27 1.50 13.64 16.68
C ASP A 27 1.51 12.62 15.53
N ASN A 28 0.51 11.74 15.51
CA ASN A 28 0.42 10.65 14.52
C ASN A 28 0.38 11.14 13.07
N ALA A 29 -0.13 12.34 12.82
CA ALA A 29 -0.19 12.92 11.47
C ALA A 29 1.13 13.62 11.06
N LYS A 30 2.05 13.84 12.00
CA LYS A 30 3.33 14.51 11.74
C LYS A 30 4.47 13.51 11.65
N ILE A 31 4.59 12.86 10.51
CA ILE A 31 5.66 11.90 10.27
C ILE A 31 7.01 12.64 10.21
N ASP A 32 8.03 12.08 10.89
CA ASP A 32 9.41 12.47 10.73
C ASP A 32 9.95 11.92 9.39
N GLN A 33 9.83 12.73 8.34
CA GLN A 33 10.18 12.31 6.99
C GLN A 33 11.67 11.99 6.84
N ASP A 34 12.54 12.69 7.53
CA ASP A 34 13.99 12.45 7.45
C ASP A 34 14.31 11.08 8.06
N ALA A 35 13.74 10.77 9.22
CA ALA A 35 13.89 9.45 9.83
C ALA A 35 13.31 8.33 8.96
N VAL A 36 12.15 8.55 8.31
CA VAL A 36 11.56 7.58 7.37
C VAL A 36 12.47 7.36 6.17
N ASN A 37 13.04 8.42 5.61
CA ASN A 37 13.98 8.32 4.50
C ASN A 37 15.20 7.46 4.87
N GLU A 38 15.81 7.70 6.03
CA GLU A 38 16.95 6.91 6.54
C GLU A 38 16.57 5.44 6.75
N MET A 39 15.38 5.18 7.31
CA MET A 39 14.88 3.81 7.53
C MET A 39 14.66 3.04 6.21
N VAL A 40 14.11 3.71 5.20
CA VAL A 40 13.87 3.11 3.87
C VAL A 40 15.19 2.85 3.17
N ASP A 41 16.13 3.80 3.18
CA ASP A 41 17.47 3.63 2.63
C ASP A 41 18.17 2.43 3.28
N TYR A 42 18.16 2.37 4.61
CA TYR A 42 18.75 1.26 5.35
C TYR A 42 18.09 -0.10 5.01
N ALA A 43 16.76 -0.13 4.91
CA ALA A 43 16.03 -1.35 4.59
C ALA A 43 16.41 -1.88 3.20
N LEU A 44 16.43 -1.01 2.18
CA LEU A 44 16.83 -1.38 0.82
C LEU A 44 18.28 -1.84 0.75
N ASP A 45 19.22 -1.11 1.37
CA ASP A 45 20.64 -1.46 1.44
C ASP A 45 20.89 -2.85 2.09
N HIS A 46 19.98 -3.28 2.98
CA HIS A 46 20.04 -4.58 3.65
C HIS A 46 19.15 -5.64 3.00
N GLY A 47 18.60 -5.33 1.81
CA GLY A 47 17.90 -6.29 0.96
C GLY A 47 16.41 -6.46 1.28
N VAL A 48 15.80 -5.60 2.08
CA VAL A 48 14.33 -5.53 2.19
C VAL A 48 13.80 -4.85 0.93
N ASN A 49 12.89 -5.51 0.21
CA ASN A 49 12.33 -5.00 -1.03
C ASN A 49 10.79 -5.03 -1.08
N TYR A 50 10.13 -5.29 0.05
CA TYR A 50 8.67 -5.25 0.17
C TYR A 50 8.27 -4.22 1.21
N PHE A 51 7.46 -3.23 0.80
CA PHE A 51 7.01 -2.12 1.63
C PHE A 51 5.48 -2.10 1.66
N ASP A 52 4.90 -2.02 2.86
CA ASP A 52 3.46 -2.09 3.09
C ASP A 52 2.95 -0.81 3.74
N THR A 53 1.99 -0.16 3.10
CA THR A 53 1.27 1.00 3.62
C THR A 53 -0.24 0.81 3.50
N ALA A 54 -1.03 1.78 3.93
CA ALA A 54 -2.47 1.81 3.74
C ALA A 54 -3.04 3.23 3.85
N TRP A 55 -4.24 3.40 3.30
CA TRP A 55 -4.99 4.67 3.26
C TRP A 55 -5.08 5.39 4.59
N GLY A 56 -5.43 4.67 5.68
CA GLY A 56 -5.68 5.26 6.99
C GLY A 56 -4.46 5.35 7.90
N TYR A 57 -3.29 4.82 7.51
CA TYR A 57 -2.11 4.85 8.37
C TYR A 57 -1.63 6.29 8.56
N HIS A 58 -1.31 6.66 9.81
CA HIS A 58 -0.87 8.01 10.16
C HIS A 58 -1.84 9.10 9.71
N ASP A 59 -3.14 8.87 9.95
CA ASP A 59 -4.21 9.81 9.53
C ASP A 59 -4.15 10.16 8.04
N GLY A 60 -3.75 9.19 7.22
CA GLY A 60 -3.62 9.31 5.77
C GLY A 60 -2.27 9.81 5.27
N GLN A 61 -1.28 10.06 6.15
CA GLN A 61 0.03 10.58 5.77
C GLN A 61 1.04 9.49 5.38
N SER A 62 0.81 8.23 5.76
CA SER A 62 1.78 7.16 5.51
C SER A 62 2.07 6.92 4.02
N GLU A 63 1.06 6.94 3.15
CA GLU A 63 1.25 6.77 1.70
C GLU A 63 2.09 7.91 1.10
N ILE A 64 1.89 9.15 1.58
CA ILE A 64 2.69 10.30 1.16
C ILE A 64 4.15 10.13 1.60
N ALA A 65 4.37 9.81 2.86
CA ALA A 65 5.72 9.65 3.41
C ALA A 65 6.48 8.50 2.73
N MET A 66 5.82 7.37 2.50
CA MET A 66 6.41 6.24 1.78
C MET A 66 6.69 6.58 0.31
N GLY A 67 5.78 7.32 -0.33
CA GLY A 67 6.00 7.83 -1.68
C GLY A 67 7.24 8.71 -1.79
N ILE A 68 7.40 9.68 -0.87
CA ILE A 68 8.59 10.54 -0.83
C ILE A 68 9.86 9.72 -0.64
N ALA A 69 9.87 8.77 0.30
CA ALA A 69 11.04 7.98 0.60
C ALA A 69 11.41 7.02 -0.55
N LEU A 70 10.44 6.28 -1.09
CA LEU A 70 10.68 5.27 -2.12
C LEU A 70 10.99 5.86 -3.51
N ASN A 71 10.42 7.02 -3.88
CA ASN A 71 10.73 7.67 -5.16
C ASN A 71 12.16 8.25 -5.25
N ARG A 72 12.95 8.15 -4.19
CA ARG A 72 14.40 8.44 -4.19
C ARG A 72 15.24 7.30 -4.77
N HIS A 73 14.61 6.13 -4.98
CA HIS A 73 15.23 4.89 -5.45
C HIS A 73 14.63 4.44 -6.79
N ASP A 74 15.33 3.58 -7.50
CA ASP A 74 14.84 3.03 -8.76
C ASP A 74 13.59 2.17 -8.50
N ARG A 75 12.54 2.39 -9.31
CA ARG A 75 11.24 1.69 -9.15
C ARG A 75 11.36 0.15 -9.21
N GLY A 76 12.41 -0.37 -9.80
CA GLY A 76 12.68 -1.80 -9.88
C GLY A 76 13.26 -2.42 -8.62
N GLU A 77 13.76 -1.62 -7.68
CA GLU A 77 14.43 -2.09 -6.47
C GLU A 77 13.46 -2.51 -5.37
N PHE A 78 12.21 -2.05 -5.44
CA PHE A 78 11.21 -2.32 -4.41
C PHE A 78 9.85 -2.73 -4.97
N MET A 79 9.06 -3.32 -4.10
CA MET A 79 7.64 -3.60 -4.28
C MET A 79 6.84 -2.89 -3.21
N ILE A 80 5.77 -2.20 -3.62
CA ILE A 80 4.89 -1.47 -2.72
C ILE A 80 3.50 -2.10 -2.68
N ALA A 81 2.96 -2.24 -1.48
CA ALA A 81 1.59 -2.64 -1.21
C ALA A 81 0.82 -1.49 -0.57
N THR A 82 -0.39 -1.24 -1.06
CA THR A 82 -1.39 -0.44 -0.35
C THR A 82 -2.75 -1.13 -0.39
N LYS A 83 -3.77 -0.51 0.23
CA LYS A 83 -5.01 -1.24 0.51
C LYS A 83 -6.23 -0.33 0.35
N PHE A 84 -7.31 -0.91 -0.23
CA PHE A 84 -8.62 -0.25 -0.29
C PHE A 84 -9.30 -0.26 1.08
N PRO A 85 -9.67 0.89 1.64
CA PRO A 85 -10.16 1.02 3.02
C PRO A 85 -11.66 0.77 3.18
N GLY A 86 -12.22 -0.28 2.60
CA GLY A 86 -13.64 -0.59 2.68
C GLY A 86 -14.11 -1.15 4.04
N TYR A 87 -13.21 -1.27 5.01
CA TYR A 87 -13.59 -1.48 6.41
C TYR A 87 -14.40 -0.29 6.98
N ASP A 88 -14.28 0.88 6.38
CA ASP A 88 -15.19 2.01 6.58
C ASP A 88 -16.21 2.01 5.43
N VAL A 89 -17.47 1.75 5.78
CA VAL A 89 -18.59 1.64 4.83
C VAL A 89 -18.78 2.92 3.99
N ASN A 90 -18.35 4.08 4.48
CA ASN A 90 -18.39 5.34 3.75
C ASN A 90 -17.42 5.41 2.56
N ASN A 91 -16.54 4.43 2.43
CA ASN A 91 -15.58 4.32 1.32
C ASN A 91 -16.03 3.33 0.23
N MET A 92 -17.06 2.53 0.48
CA MET A 92 -17.44 1.43 -0.41
C MET A 92 -17.80 1.89 -1.84
N ASP A 93 -18.42 3.04 -1.99
CA ASP A 93 -18.82 3.63 -3.28
C ASP A 93 -17.74 4.53 -3.92
N LYS A 94 -16.52 4.57 -3.36
CA LYS A 94 -15.44 5.49 -3.75
C LYS A 94 -14.17 4.77 -4.22
N VAL A 95 -14.28 3.54 -4.68
CA VAL A 95 -13.10 2.72 -5.03
C VAL A 95 -12.21 3.41 -6.07
N GLU A 96 -12.79 4.01 -7.10
CA GLU A 96 -12.06 4.73 -8.13
C GLU A 96 -11.36 5.99 -7.57
N GLU A 97 -12.11 6.84 -6.86
CA GLU A 97 -11.56 8.06 -6.26
C GLU A 97 -10.39 7.76 -5.31
N ILE A 98 -10.56 6.75 -4.46
CA ILE A 98 -9.54 6.34 -3.49
C ILE A 98 -8.32 5.78 -4.20
N PHE A 99 -8.48 4.90 -5.19
CA PHE A 99 -7.38 4.31 -5.93
C PHE A 99 -6.53 5.38 -6.65
N GLU A 100 -7.18 6.31 -7.35
CA GLU A 100 -6.49 7.42 -8.02
C GLU A 100 -5.76 8.32 -7.01
N LYS A 101 -6.39 8.59 -5.87
CA LYS A 101 -5.77 9.39 -4.81
C LYS A 101 -4.58 8.68 -4.17
N GLN A 102 -4.59 7.36 -4.06
CA GLN A 102 -3.47 6.58 -3.55
C GLN A 102 -2.27 6.64 -4.50
N LEU A 103 -2.49 6.55 -5.82
CA LEU A 103 -1.44 6.75 -6.81
C LEU A 103 -0.86 8.17 -6.73
N GLU A 104 -1.70 9.19 -6.59
CA GLU A 104 -1.26 10.58 -6.40
C GLU A 104 -0.41 10.73 -5.13
N LYS A 105 -0.91 10.24 -3.98
CA LYS A 105 -0.22 10.33 -2.68
C LYS A 105 1.15 9.65 -2.69
N THR A 106 1.25 8.50 -3.33
CA THR A 106 2.49 7.75 -3.41
C THR A 106 3.40 8.21 -4.55
N GLY A 107 2.89 8.98 -5.51
CA GLY A 107 3.62 9.33 -6.73
C GLY A 107 3.95 8.12 -7.61
N MET A 108 3.18 7.04 -7.50
CA MET A 108 3.38 5.80 -8.26
C MET A 108 2.45 5.73 -9.47
N GLU A 109 2.89 5.08 -10.54
CA GLU A 109 2.03 4.79 -11.71
C GLU A 109 1.26 3.47 -11.55
N PHE A 110 1.76 2.57 -10.70
CA PHE A 110 1.15 1.28 -10.39
C PHE A 110 1.57 0.79 -9.01
N PHE A 111 0.75 -0.10 -8.43
CA PHE A 111 1.09 -0.84 -7.22
C PHE A 111 1.50 -2.28 -7.56
N ASP A 112 2.55 -2.78 -6.90
CA ASP A 112 2.92 -4.20 -7.02
C ASP A 112 1.86 -5.08 -6.35
N PHE A 113 1.36 -4.67 -5.20
CA PHE A 113 0.28 -5.34 -4.47
C PHE A 113 -0.80 -4.34 -4.09
N TYR A 114 -2.03 -4.67 -4.39
CA TYR A 114 -3.19 -3.92 -3.94
C TYR A 114 -4.13 -4.85 -3.18
N LEU A 115 -4.46 -4.50 -1.94
CA LEU A 115 -5.20 -5.38 -1.07
C LEU A 115 -6.58 -4.81 -0.74
N ILE A 116 -7.57 -5.68 -0.59
CA ILE A 116 -8.81 -5.35 0.10
C ILE A 116 -8.50 -5.40 1.59
N HIS A 117 -8.69 -4.29 2.31
CA HIS A 117 -8.19 -4.11 3.66
C HIS A 117 -9.12 -4.70 4.71
N ASN A 118 -8.56 -5.49 5.64
CA ASN A 118 -9.23 -5.97 6.84
C ASN A 118 -10.55 -6.72 6.53
N VAL A 119 -10.47 -7.72 5.66
CA VAL A 119 -11.61 -8.56 5.30
C VAL A 119 -11.99 -9.44 6.50
N CYS A 120 -13.25 -9.43 6.87
CA CYS A 120 -13.78 -10.27 7.93
C CYS A 120 -15.25 -10.62 7.65
N GLU A 121 -15.86 -11.46 8.50
CA GLU A 121 -17.26 -11.89 8.36
C GLU A 121 -18.26 -10.74 8.34
N LYS A 122 -17.89 -9.57 8.88
CA LYS A 122 -18.79 -8.40 8.97
C LYS A 122 -18.81 -7.54 7.72
N ASN A 123 -17.81 -7.66 6.83
CA ASN A 123 -17.67 -6.76 5.68
C ASN A 123 -17.44 -7.48 4.34
N ILE A 124 -17.25 -8.80 4.34
CA ILE A 124 -16.97 -9.53 3.10
C ILE A 124 -18.13 -9.46 2.10
N GLU A 125 -19.38 -9.47 2.59
CA GLU A 125 -20.55 -9.39 1.72
C GLU A 125 -20.64 -8.02 1.03
N GLU A 126 -20.34 -6.94 1.73
CA GLU A 126 -20.29 -5.59 1.17
C GLU A 126 -19.16 -5.44 0.14
N TYR A 127 -17.98 -5.99 0.41
CA TYR A 127 -16.89 -5.98 -0.55
C TYR A 127 -17.24 -6.70 -1.87
N LEU A 128 -18.05 -7.74 -1.78
CA LEU A 128 -18.48 -8.53 -2.94
C LEU A 128 -19.79 -8.03 -3.57
N ASP A 129 -20.48 -7.06 -2.95
CA ASP A 129 -21.75 -6.53 -3.47
C ASP A 129 -21.53 -5.79 -4.81
N PRO A 130 -22.13 -6.26 -5.91
CA PRO A 130 -21.96 -5.64 -7.23
C PRO A 130 -22.36 -4.17 -7.29
N LYS A 131 -23.25 -3.71 -6.37
CA LYS A 131 -23.69 -2.30 -6.36
C LYS A 131 -22.53 -1.32 -6.13
N PHE A 132 -21.48 -1.73 -5.44
CA PHE A 132 -20.29 -0.90 -5.20
C PHE A 132 -19.25 -1.01 -6.31
N GLY A 133 -19.28 -2.07 -7.13
CA GLY A 133 -18.37 -2.27 -8.26
C GLY A 133 -16.89 -2.41 -7.89
N ILE A 134 -16.56 -2.68 -6.62
CA ILE A 134 -15.18 -2.70 -6.11
C ILE A 134 -14.35 -3.73 -6.85
N MET A 135 -14.81 -4.97 -6.91
CA MET A 135 -14.07 -6.07 -7.55
C MET A 135 -13.91 -5.82 -9.05
N ASP A 136 -14.98 -5.38 -9.72
CA ASP A 136 -14.94 -5.09 -11.16
C ASP A 136 -13.96 -3.97 -11.49
N TYR A 137 -13.91 -2.91 -10.67
CA TYR A 137 -12.96 -1.82 -10.85
C TYR A 137 -11.52 -2.30 -10.63
N LEU A 138 -11.24 -2.97 -9.53
CA LEU A 138 -9.88 -3.42 -9.18
C LEU A 138 -9.35 -4.46 -10.19
N LEU A 139 -10.19 -5.36 -10.69
CA LEU A 139 -9.81 -6.30 -11.74
C LEU A 139 -9.46 -5.59 -13.06
N LYS A 140 -10.21 -4.56 -13.45
CA LYS A 140 -9.88 -3.71 -14.60
C LYS A 140 -8.53 -2.99 -14.42
N GLN A 141 -8.23 -2.52 -13.21
CA GLN A 141 -6.93 -1.90 -12.93
C GLN A 141 -5.79 -2.93 -13.01
N LYS A 142 -6.04 -4.16 -12.60
CA LYS A 142 -5.08 -5.27 -12.78
C LYS A 142 -4.86 -5.59 -14.26
N GLU A 143 -5.90 -5.70 -15.06
CA GLU A 143 -5.80 -5.91 -16.51
C GLU A 143 -5.05 -4.76 -17.22
N ALA A 144 -5.25 -3.53 -16.75
CA ALA A 144 -4.56 -2.35 -17.25
C ALA A 144 -3.09 -2.24 -16.79
N GLY A 145 -2.60 -3.15 -15.93
CA GLY A 145 -1.24 -3.16 -15.41
C GLY A 145 -0.98 -2.15 -14.28
N ARG A 146 -2.03 -1.50 -13.76
CA ARG A 146 -1.91 -0.55 -12.64
C ARG A 146 -1.93 -1.24 -11.26
N ILE A 147 -2.34 -2.49 -11.22
CA ILE A 147 -2.19 -3.42 -10.10
C ILE A 147 -1.53 -4.69 -10.64
N ARG A 148 -0.39 -5.10 -10.08
CA ARG A 148 0.25 -6.36 -10.48
C ARG A 148 -0.39 -7.57 -9.81
N HIS A 149 -0.53 -7.50 -8.49
CA HIS A 149 -1.13 -8.56 -7.68
C HIS A 149 -2.26 -7.99 -6.83
N LEU A 150 -3.47 -8.51 -7.05
CA LEU A 150 -4.65 -8.17 -6.26
C LEU A 150 -4.87 -9.24 -5.18
N GLY A 151 -5.10 -8.83 -3.94
CA GLY A 151 -5.29 -9.72 -2.81
C GLY A 151 -6.15 -9.10 -1.70
N PHE A 152 -6.03 -9.61 -0.51
CA PHE A 152 -6.71 -9.08 0.67
C PHE A 152 -5.85 -9.23 1.93
N SER A 153 -6.16 -8.44 2.96
CA SER A 153 -5.69 -8.63 4.33
C SER A 153 -6.87 -8.99 5.22
N ALA A 154 -6.67 -9.88 6.21
CA ALA A 154 -7.68 -10.34 7.15
C ALA A 154 -7.15 -10.27 8.59
#